data_8028bba3c8bf5c1fbad3679f78007740
#
_entry.id   8028bba3c8bf5c1fbad3679f78007740
#
_cell.length_a   1.000
_cell.length_b   1.000
_cell.length_c   1.000
_cell.angle_alpha   90.00
_cell.angle_beta   90.00
_cell.angle_gamma   90.00
#
_symmetry.space_group_name_H-M   'P 1'
#
loop_
_entity.id
_entity.type
_entity.pdbx_description
1 polymer ?
#
loop_
_entity_poly.entity_id
_entity_poly.type
_entity_poly.pdbx_seq_one_letter_code
_entity_poly.pdbx_strand_id
1 'polypeptide(L)'
;MHAVRAVPLLLVGALLAATACDGDQPQTGGGSGGGTTPSADSGKVAGTLPPLPPGFPTPVISGSIPTFIVALPDSVTTPEMARPWFDYFSWQSFIALNWPADLNQGRGNPLQPANPSIFLNASNSTPVTWGTYKESYELFSQGNARPSPFDSWQVAQPACSNAPQAQGQKVFVMTSKGNSIMDESAEAFSLPLVDQDSNYVRYEIRYNRAQYDTIRGPDSDSTLWLYLLTNLRRHSQLQMPATDSAGEVGSLMVKAAWRQMTARDDTTRYLLAHAQVLNPDGSCTPTTMGLVGLHIAQKLDSFPQWIWSTFEHRSNVPGPGAVAPYSFNNGDSLPRTPTGWANRPDSATLVPRAQRVPTQVTRLNPIPSTPASASTQWVNQLYQGYLGQTVWANYQLVVTQWPTQPQSFAQFGQGLYPAASGSPFPVNGATNTTAETYFQSQQDAYASGGNSCMQCHWNASKADFSWGLLRRAH
;
A
#
# COMPACT_ATOMS: atom_id res chain seq x y z
N MET A 1 -58.15 17.20 -6.77
CA MET A 1 -58.25 16.12 -5.79
C MET A 1 -57.78 14.84 -6.47
N HIS A 2 -56.51 14.53 -6.38
CA HIS A 2 -55.95 13.22 -6.75
C HIS A 2 -54.92 12.86 -5.69
N ALA A 3 -55.25 11.79 -5.00
CA ALA A 3 -54.42 11.28 -3.89
C ALA A 3 -53.17 10.57 -4.42
N VAL A 4 -52.00 10.96 -3.99
CA VAL A 4 -50.73 10.28 -4.23
C VAL A 4 -50.56 9.22 -3.14
N ARG A 5 -50.56 7.96 -3.54
CA ARG A 5 -50.25 6.82 -2.67
C ARG A 5 -48.75 6.76 -2.47
N ALA A 6 -48.30 6.78 -1.21
CA ALA A 6 -46.96 6.45 -0.80
C ALA A 6 -46.71 4.94 -0.83
N VAL A 7 -45.62 4.53 -1.44
CA VAL A 7 -45.09 3.14 -1.42
C VAL A 7 -44.02 3.06 -0.37
N PRO A 8 -44.06 2.13 0.58
CA PRO A 8 -42.99 1.98 1.58
C PRO A 8 -41.80 1.25 0.97
N LEU A 9 -40.60 1.83 1.16
CA LEU A 9 -39.32 1.24 0.84
C LEU A 9 -38.98 0.17 1.90
N LEU A 10 -38.97 -1.10 1.50
CA LEU A 10 -38.48 -2.20 2.31
C LEU A 10 -36.93 -2.18 2.31
N LEU A 11 -36.34 -1.88 3.46
CA LEU A 11 -34.92 -2.13 3.74
C LEU A 11 -34.74 -3.64 3.96
N VAL A 12 -34.08 -4.30 3.03
CA VAL A 12 -33.60 -5.67 3.23
C VAL A 12 -32.20 -5.58 3.86
N GLY A 13 -32.16 -5.76 5.18
CA GLY A 13 -30.93 -5.97 5.91
C GLY A 13 -30.49 -7.43 5.75
N ALA A 14 -29.41 -7.71 5.05
CA ALA A 14 -28.80 -9.03 5.03
C ALA A 14 -27.99 -9.22 6.32
N LEU A 15 -28.54 -10.01 7.25
CA LEU A 15 -27.83 -10.59 8.39
C LEU A 15 -27.08 -11.82 7.88
N LEU A 16 -25.76 -11.77 7.84
CA LEU A 16 -24.91 -12.96 7.65
C LEU A 16 -24.68 -13.57 9.04
N ALA A 17 -25.35 -14.70 9.29
CA ALA A 17 -25.09 -15.56 10.42
C ALA A 17 -23.85 -16.42 10.12
N ALA A 18 -22.81 -16.29 10.93
CA ALA A 18 -21.68 -17.21 10.92
C ALA A 18 -22.06 -18.46 11.74
N THR A 19 -22.18 -19.60 11.07
CA THR A 19 -22.26 -20.90 11.74
C THR A 19 -20.85 -21.40 12.02
N ALA A 20 -20.53 -21.58 13.30
CA ALA A 20 -19.34 -22.28 13.76
C ALA A 20 -19.53 -23.77 13.54
N CYS A 21 -18.57 -24.43 12.89
CA CYS A 21 -18.43 -25.87 12.90
C CYS A 21 -17.34 -26.25 13.92
N ASP A 22 -17.74 -26.95 14.95
CA ASP A 22 -16.86 -27.67 15.85
C ASP A 22 -16.27 -28.89 15.12
N GLY A 23 -14.96 -29.03 15.21
CA GLY A 23 -14.23 -30.17 14.69
C GLY A 23 -13.17 -30.63 15.69
N ASP A 24 -13.36 -31.79 16.24
CA ASP A 24 -12.54 -32.50 17.21
C ASP A 24 -11.05 -32.59 16.86
N GLN A 25 -10.24 -32.37 17.88
CA GLN A 25 -8.80 -32.64 17.89
C GLN A 25 -8.51 -33.99 18.59
N PRO A 26 -7.57 -34.77 18.12
CA PRO A 26 -6.93 -35.79 18.94
C PRO A 26 -5.64 -35.27 19.60
N GLN A 27 -5.58 -35.44 20.90
CA GLN A 27 -4.36 -35.22 21.71
C GLN A 27 -3.39 -36.40 21.50
N THR A 28 -2.08 -36.12 21.36
CA THR A 28 -1.02 -36.99 21.87
C THR A 28 0.28 -36.22 22.12
N GLY A 29 0.83 -36.36 23.31
CA GLY A 29 2.24 -36.66 23.54
C GLY A 29 3.14 -35.52 23.89
N GLY A 30 3.49 -35.41 25.18
CA GLY A 30 4.48 -34.51 25.73
C GLY A 30 5.92 -34.81 25.29
N GLY A 31 6.73 -33.76 25.34
CA GLY A 31 8.17 -33.80 25.20
C GLY A 31 8.79 -32.56 25.83
N SER A 32 9.42 -32.73 26.97
CA SER A 32 10.21 -31.72 27.67
C SER A 32 11.49 -31.42 26.87
N GLY A 33 11.79 -30.14 26.62
CA GLY A 33 13.06 -29.75 26.02
C GLY A 33 13.44 -28.30 26.36
N GLY A 34 14.55 -28.17 27.01
CA GLY A 34 15.20 -27.06 27.66
C GLY A 34 15.16 -25.71 26.93
N GLY A 35 14.98 -24.68 27.72
CA GLY A 35 15.08 -23.29 27.28
C GLY A 35 16.51 -22.92 26.89
N THR A 36 16.69 -22.59 25.63
CA THR A 36 17.82 -21.78 25.17
C THR A 36 17.30 -20.41 24.86
N THR A 37 17.76 -19.43 25.63
CA THR A 37 17.59 -18.00 25.31
C THR A 37 18.10 -17.74 23.90
N PRO A 38 17.31 -17.08 23.01
CA PRO A 38 17.83 -16.67 21.73
C PRO A 38 18.85 -15.56 21.92
N SER A 39 20.09 -15.85 21.56
CA SER A 39 21.12 -14.86 21.34
C SER A 39 20.63 -13.86 20.33
N ALA A 40 20.77 -12.55 20.62
CA ALA A 40 20.55 -11.46 19.71
C ALA A 40 21.57 -11.56 18.57
N ASP A 41 21.21 -12.29 17.52
CA ASP A 41 21.97 -12.31 16.29
C ASP A 41 21.66 -11.01 15.52
N SER A 42 22.59 -10.08 15.59
CA SER A 42 22.61 -8.89 14.73
C SER A 42 22.75 -9.37 13.30
N GLY A 43 21.60 -9.53 12.61
CA GLY A 43 21.50 -10.07 11.25
C GLY A 43 22.28 -9.26 10.21
N LYS A 44 23.59 -9.35 10.24
CA LYS A 44 24.48 -9.00 9.15
C LYS A 44 24.31 -10.06 8.06
N VAL A 45 23.59 -9.75 7.02
CA VAL A 45 23.62 -10.55 5.78
C VAL A 45 24.97 -10.28 5.08
N ALA A 46 26.04 -10.84 5.61
CA ALA A 46 27.30 -11.04 4.91
C ALA A 46 27.24 -12.39 4.21
N GLY A 47 26.25 -12.59 3.35
CA GLY A 47 26.11 -13.75 2.50
C GLY A 47 26.60 -13.42 1.09
N THR A 48 27.22 -14.39 0.42
CA THR A 48 27.44 -14.35 -1.03
C THR A 48 26.09 -14.06 -1.71
N LEU A 49 26.04 -13.04 -2.59
CA LEU A 49 24.84 -12.73 -3.37
C LEU A 49 24.36 -14.00 -4.10
N PRO A 50 23.06 -14.24 -4.16
CA PRO A 50 22.52 -15.38 -4.92
C PRO A 50 23.00 -15.30 -6.38
N PRO A 51 23.33 -16.44 -7.01
CA PRO A 51 23.72 -16.45 -8.41
C PRO A 51 22.54 -16.02 -9.29
N LEU A 52 22.79 -15.21 -10.31
CA LEU A 52 21.79 -14.76 -11.25
C LEU A 52 21.41 -15.91 -12.21
N PRO A 53 20.12 -16.17 -12.46
CA PRO A 53 19.70 -17.07 -13.50
C PRO A 53 20.12 -16.54 -14.87
N PRO A 54 20.31 -17.41 -15.88
CA PRO A 54 20.60 -16.99 -17.24
C PRO A 54 19.56 -15.98 -17.76
N GLY A 55 20.03 -14.86 -18.30
CA GLY A 55 19.18 -13.79 -18.80
C GLY A 55 18.54 -12.89 -17.77
N PHE A 56 18.74 -13.15 -16.47
CA PHE A 56 18.22 -12.26 -15.43
C PHE A 56 19.10 -11.00 -15.32
N PRO A 57 18.51 -9.80 -15.29
CA PRO A 57 19.27 -8.56 -15.25
C PRO A 57 19.97 -8.34 -13.90
N THR A 58 21.15 -7.74 -13.94
CA THR A 58 21.80 -7.26 -12.72
C THR A 58 20.96 -6.15 -12.07
N PRO A 59 20.72 -6.17 -10.75
CA PRO A 59 20.05 -5.10 -10.07
C PRO A 59 20.67 -3.73 -10.32
N VAL A 60 19.82 -2.76 -10.60
CA VAL A 60 20.24 -1.36 -10.82
C VAL A 60 19.72 -0.52 -9.66
N ILE A 61 20.57 0.31 -9.08
CA ILE A 61 20.19 1.30 -8.08
C ILE A 61 20.05 2.65 -8.78
N SER A 62 18.80 3.06 -9.04
CA SER A 62 18.47 4.27 -9.78
C SER A 62 17.20 4.94 -9.29
N GLY A 63 17.17 6.28 -9.30
CA GLY A 63 15.98 7.08 -9.03
C GLY A 63 15.04 7.20 -10.24
N SER A 64 15.38 6.59 -11.37
CA SER A 64 14.52 6.57 -12.56
C SER A 64 13.44 5.50 -12.42
N ILE A 65 12.19 5.89 -12.52
CA ILE A 65 11.05 4.98 -12.49
C ILE A 65 11.11 4.05 -13.70
N PRO A 66 11.02 2.72 -13.54
CA PRO A 66 11.04 1.79 -14.68
C PRO A 66 9.78 1.97 -15.54
N THR A 67 9.98 1.98 -16.85
CA THR A 67 8.92 2.25 -17.84
C THR A 67 8.50 1.01 -18.62
N PHE A 68 9.16 -0.11 -18.42
CA PHE A 68 8.86 -1.40 -19.06
C PHE A 68 9.35 -2.57 -18.21
N ILE A 69 8.79 -3.73 -18.46
CA ILE A 69 9.33 -4.99 -17.94
C ILE A 69 10.51 -5.40 -18.82
N VAL A 70 11.63 -5.72 -18.20
CA VAL A 70 12.81 -6.23 -18.93
C VAL A 70 12.42 -7.45 -19.74
N ALA A 71 12.93 -7.56 -20.96
CA ALA A 71 12.61 -8.63 -21.88
C ALA A 71 12.82 -10.01 -21.24
N LEU A 72 11.77 -10.82 -21.30
CA LEU A 72 11.79 -12.19 -20.79
C LEU A 72 12.55 -13.09 -21.80
N PRO A 73 13.43 -13.98 -21.32
CA PRO A 73 14.00 -15.02 -22.18
C PRO A 73 12.92 -15.94 -22.78
N ASP A 74 13.14 -16.47 -23.98
CA ASP A 74 12.21 -17.40 -24.64
C ASP A 74 11.88 -18.67 -23.82
N SER A 75 12.78 -19.02 -22.89
CA SER A 75 12.58 -20.11 -21.95
C SER A 75 11.53 -19.86 -20.88
N VAL A 76 11.09 -18.60 -20.72
CA VAL A 76 10.07 -18.20 -19.75
C VAL A 76 8.69 -18.34 -20.40
N THR A 77 8.02 -19.43 -20.12
CA THR A 77 6.76 -19.79 -20.80
C THR A 77 5.54 -19.78 -19.88
N THR A 78 5.73 -19.63 -18.58
CA THR A 78 4.61 -19.58 -17.60
C THR A 78 4.70 -18.33 -16.72
N PRO A 79 3.57 -17.88 -16.13
CA PRO A 79 3.58 -16.75 -15.20
C PRO A 79 4.48 -16.98 -13.98
N GLU A 80 4.55 -18.21 -13.47
CA GLU A 80 5.44 -18.58 -12.37
C GLU A 80 6.90 -18.34 -12.73
N MET A 81 7.29 -18.70 -13.94
CA MET A 81 8.66 -18.46 -14.45
C MET A 81 8.92 -16.98 -14.68
N ALA A 82 7.91 -16.19 -15.06
CA ALA A 82 8.04 -14.75 -15.29
C ALA A 82 8.14 -13.94 -13.98
N ARG A 83 7.71 -14.50 -12.84
CA ARG A 83 7.67 -13.81 -11.54
C ARG A 83 8.94 -13.04 -11.20
N PRO A 84 10.15 -13.57 -11.30
CA PRO A 84 11.37 -12.84 -10.91
C PRO A 84 11.57 -11.53 -11.68
N TRP A 85 11.16 -11.46 -12.94
CA TRP A 85 11.27 -10.24 -13.77
C TRP A 85 10.26 -9.16 -13.34
N PHE A 86 9.03 -9.57 -12.95
CA PHE A 86 8.07 -8.66 -12.38
C PHE A 86 8.47 -8.22 -10.97
N ASP A 87 9.04 -9.10 -10.18
CA ASP A 87 9.59 -8.78 -8.86
C ASP A 87 10.81 -7.84 -8.98
N TYR A 88 11.65 -8.02 -10.01
CA TYR A 88 12.71 -7.08 -10.36
C TYR A 88 12.14 -5.69 -10.68
N PHE A 89 11.12 -5.59 -11.54
CA PHE A 89 10.44 -4.34 -11.84
C PHE A 89 9.88 -3.68 -10.56
N SER A 90 9.27 -4.45 -9.69
CA SER A 90 8.75 -3.95 -8.41
C SER A 90 9.84 -3.36 -7.54
N TRP A 91 10.98 -4.01 -7.44
CA TRP A 91 12.13 -3.49 -6.71
C TRP A 91 12.72 -2.23 -7.35
N GLN A 92 12.78 -2.16 -8.68
CA GLN A 92 13.20 -0.94 -9.39
C GLN A 92 12.24 0.22 -9.06
N SER A 93 10.94 -0.03 -9.11
CA SER A 93 9.92 0.96 -8.74
C SER A 93 10.04 1.38 -7.26
N PHE A 94 10.28 0.42 -6.36
CA PHE A 94 10.50 0.70 -4.94
C PHE A 94 11.71 1.61 -4.73
N ILE A 95 12.85 1.31 -5.34
CA ILE A 95 14.07 2.12 -5.23
C ILE A 95 13.84 3.52 -5.79
N ALA A 96 13.28 3.62 -7.01
CA ALA A 96 13.06 4.90 -7.67
C ALA A 96 12.11 5.81 -6.88
N LEU A 97 11.04 5.24 -6.34
CA LEU A 97 10.07 5.99 -5.55
C LEU A 97 10.63 6.42 -4.20
N ASN A 98 11.43 5.58 -3.56
CA ASN A 98 12.08 5.90 -2.29
C ASN A 98 13.39 6.71 -2.45
N TRP A 99 13.72 7.13 -3.66
CA TRP A 99 14.86 7.99 -3.92
C TRP A 99 14.70 9.34 -3.23
N PRO A 100 15.79 9.96 -2.71
CA PRO A 100 15.75 11.30 -2.17
C PRO A 100 15.12 12.30 -3.16
N ALA A 101 14.20 13.10 -2.68
CA ALA A 101 13.49 14.09 -3.50
C ALA A 101 14.33 15.36 -3.68
N ASP A 102 14.29 15.95 -4.86
CA ASP A 102 14.77 17.30 -5.12
C ASP A 102 13.63 18.32 -4.91
N LEU A 103 13.53 18.86 -3.70
CA LEU A 103 12.48 19.82 -3.37
C LEU A 103 12.61 21.14 -4.14
N ASN A 104 13.77 21.45 -4.73
CA ASN A 104 13.98 22.64 -5.54
C ASN A 104 13.38 22.49 -6.96
N GLN A 105 13.27 21.26 -7.43
CA GLN A 105 12.64 20.94 -8.72
C GLN A 105 11.12 20.77 -8.62
N GLY A 106 10.55 20.92 -7.41
CA GLY A 106 9.14 20.68 -7.17
C GLY A 106 8.81 19.23 -6.76
N ARG A 107 7.54 18.92 -6.75
CA ARG A 107 7.05 17.60 -6.32
C ARG A 107 7.37 16.51 -7.34
N GLY A 108 7.74 15.33 -6.84
CA GLY A 108 7.92 14.11 -7.64
C GLY A 108 9.25 14.00 -8.37
N ASN A 109 10.17 14.92 -8.13
CA ASN A 109 11.48 14.92 -8.79
C ASN A 109 12.55 14.27 -7.90
N PRO A 110 13.27 13.26 -8.41
CA PRO A 110 14.37 12.64 -7.68
C PRO A 110 15.66 13.47 -7.80
N LEU A 111 16.47 13.47 -6.75
CA LEU A 111 17.83 14.04 -6.78
C LEU A 111 18.72 13.17 -7.69
N GLN A 112 19.26 13.76 -8.78
CA GLN A 112 20.25 13.15 -9.67
C GLN A 112 20.06 11.61 -9.80
N PRO A 113 18.99 11.14 -10.44
CA PRO A 113 18.49 9.76 -10.34
C PRO A 113 19.49 8.69 -10.82
N ALA A 114 20.49 9.07 -11.58
CA ALA A 114 21.53 8.17 -12.10
C ALA A 114 22.74 7.98 -11.16
N ASN A 115 22.78 8.67 -10.01
CA ASN A 115 23.90 8.54 -9.06
C ASN A 115 23.52 7.65 -7.86
N PRO A 116 23.87 6.36 -7.83
CA PRO A 116 23.52 5.42 -6.76
C PRO A 116 23.96 5.86 -5.36
N SER A 117 25.06 6.59 -5.25
CA SER A 117 25.59 7.02 -3.95
C SER A 117 24.63 7.97 -3.20
N ILE A 118 23.77 8.71 -3.92
CA ILE A 118 22.74 9.56 -3.32
C ILE A 118 21.75 8.70 -2.53
N PHE A 119 21.31 7.57 -3.10
CA PHE A 119 20.38 6.66 -2.44
C PHE A 119 21.03 5.87 -1.32
N LEU A 120 22.22 5.31 -1.60
CA LEU A 120 22.93 4.45 -0.65
C LEU A 120 23.43 5.20 0.58
N ASN A 121 23.67 6.52 0.49
CA ASN A 121 24.12 7.35 1.60
C ASN A 121 23.04 8.27 2.18
N ALA A 122 21.80 8.15 1.70
CA ALA A 122 20.70 8.97 2.20
C ALA A 122 20.40 8.65 3.67
N SER A 123 20.12 9.70 4.45
CA SER A 123 19.54 9.52 5.79
C SER A 123 18.17 8.88 5.69
N ASN A 124 17.80 8.04 6.65
CA ASN A 124 16.50 7.40 6.72
C ASN A 124 15.32 8.38 6.96
N SER A 125 15.61 9.64 7.26
CA SER A 125 14.61 10.72 7.39
C SER A 125 14.62 11.70 6.21
N THR A 126 15.44 11.46 5.17
CA THR A 126 15.45 12.28 3.96
C THR A 126 14.10 12.16 3.25
N PRO A 127 13.47 13.28 2.82
CA PRO A 127 12.24 13.21 2.04
C PRO A 127 12.43 12.37 0.77
N VAL A 128 11.54 11.43 0.54
CA VAL A 128 11.57 10.54 -0.62
C VAL A 128 10.67 11.06 -1.74
N THR A 129 10.96 10.70 -2.98
CA THR A 129 10.27 11.20 -4.19
C THR A 129 8.75 11.00 -4.09
N TRP A 130 8.27 9.77 -3.81
CA TRP A 130 6.83 9.52 -3.67
C TRP A 130 6.21 10.27 -2.48
N GLY A 131 6.98 10.53 -1.43
CA GLY A 131 6.55 11.30 -0.26
C GLY A 131 6.17 12.76 -0.58
N THR A 132 6.59 13.26 -1.74
CA THR A 132 6.26 14.59 -2.24
C THR A 132 5.06 14.61 -3.20
N TYR A 133 4.54 13.45 -3.63
CA TYR A 133 3.34 13.35 -4.45
C TYR A 133 2.12 13.95 -3.74
N LYS A 134 1.09 14.27 -4.50
CA LYS A 134 -0.16 14.78 -3.95
C LYS A 134 -0.90 13.68 -3.19
N GLU A 135 -1.31 13.99 -1.98
CA GLU A 135 -2.09 13.08 -1.17
C GLU A 135 -3.58 13.12 -1.54
N SER A 136 -4.28 12.04 -1.25
CA SER A 136 -5.70 11.87 -1.58
C SER A 136 -6.57 13.04 -1.11
N TYR A 137 -6.35 13.56 0.09
CA TYR A 137 -7.13 14.71 0.58
C TYR A 137 -6.80 16.03 -0.13
N GLU A 138 -5.60 16.19 -0.71
CA GLU A 138 -5.26 17.37 -1.53
C GLU A 138 -6.01 17.36 -2.87
N LEU A 139 -6.42 16.17 -3.32
CA LEU A 139 -7.23 15.98 -4.52
C LEU A 139 -8.73 16.06 -4.22
N PHE A 140 -9.17 15.48 -3.11
CA PHE A 140 -10.58 15.37 -2.72
C PHE A 140 -10.85 16.20 -1.46
N SER A 141 -10.58 17.49 -1.52
CA SER A 141 -10.82 18.42 -0.41
C SER A 141 -12.32 18.59 -0.13
N GLN A 142 -12.65 18.98 1.09
CA GLN A 142 -14.04 19.27 1.46
C GLN A 142 -14.62 20.42 0.63
N GLY A 143 -15.90 20.34 0.30
CA GLY A 143 -16.63 21.43 -0.34
C GLY A 143 -16.51 21.49 -1.87
N ASN A 144 -16.04 20.43 -2.53
CA ASN A 144 -15.93 20.33 -3.99
C ASN A 144 -15.07 21.43 -4.65
N ALA A 145 -14.19 22.08 -3.87
CA ALA A 145 -13.25 23.05 -4.42
C ALA A 145 -12.26 22.31 -5.33
N ARG A 146 -11.97 22.92 -6.48
CA ARG A 146 -10.98 22.36 -7.40
C ARG A 146 -9.61 22.28 -6.72
N PRO A 147 -8.92 21.14 -6.83
CA PRO A 147 -7.59 20.96 -6.25
C PRO A 147 -6.59 21.97 -6.78
N SER A 148 -5.65 22.39 -5.94
CA SER A 148 -4.53 23.24 -6.33
C SER A 148 -3.63 22.57 -7.38
N PRO A 149 -2.82 23.30 -8.17
CA PRO A 149 -1.85 22.70 -9.08
C PRO A 149 -0.92 21.70 -8.39
N PHE A 150 -0.39 20.72 -9.13
CA PHE A 150 0.45 19.64 -8.56
C PHE A 150 1.64 20.20 -7.77
N ASP A 151 2.34 21.21 -8.27
CA ASP A 151 3.51 21.78 -7.60
C ASP A 151 3.18 22.70 -6.43
N SER A 152 1.90 23.02 -6.22
CA SER A 152 1.50 23.82 -5.06
C SER A 152 1.71 23.04 -3.76
N TRP A 153 2.37 23.68 -2.80
CA TRP A 153 2.51 23.19 -1.43
C TRP A 153 1.41 23.71 -0.49
N GLN A 154 0.46 24.47 -1.04
CA GLN A 154 -0.73 24.87 -0.28
C GLN A 154 -1.56 23.63 0.00
N VAL A 155 -1.72 23.35 1.27
CA VAL A 155 -2.44 22.18 1.76
C VAL A 155 -3.79 22.66 2.25
N ALA A 156 -4.88 22.16 1.67
CA ALA A 156 -6.23 22.39 2.17
C ALA A 156 -6.51 21.49 3.40
N GLN A 157 -5.59 21.48 4.35
CA GLN A 157 -5.66 20.61 5.53
C GLN A 157 -6.19 21.35 6.73
N PRO A 158 -6.78 20.60 7.70
CA PRO A 158 -6.94 21.15 9.03
C PRO A 158 -5.57 21.59 9.54
N ALA A 159 -5.40 22.89 9.70
CA ALA A 159 -4.18 23.43 10.27
C ALA A 159 -4.09 23.02 11.74
N CYS A 160 -2.89 22.71 12.20
CA CYS A 160 -2.63 22.55 13.60
C CYS A 160 -2.85 23.90 14.32
N SER A 161 -3.70 23.95 15.32
CA SER A 161 -3.96 25.18 16.08
C SER A 161 -2.74 25.69 16.86
N ASN A 162 -1.80 24.79 17.16
CA ASN A 162 -0.63 25.07 18.01
C ASN A 162 0.72 25.14 17.25
N ALA A 163 0.73 24.87 15.94
CA ALA A 163 1.97 24.90 15.18
C ALA A 163 1.74 25.21 13.70
N PRO A 164 2.56 26.08 13.06
CA PRO A 164 2.53 26.24 11.62
C PRO A 164 3.01 24.98 10.92
N GLN A 165 2.43 24.65 9.78
CA GLN A 165 2.87 23.54 8.95
C GLN A 165 4.07 23.95 8.09
N ALA A 166 5.13 23.16 8.15
CA ALA A 166 6.25 23.30 7.24
C ALA A 166 5.93 22.69 5.86
N GLN A 167 6.60 23.20 4.83
CA GLN A 167 6.49 22.66 3.47
C GLN A 167 6.82 21.16 3.46
N GLY A 168 5.95 20.37 2.84
CA GLY A 168 6.12 18.92 2.74
C GLY A 168 5.91 18.14 4.05
N GLN A 169 5.54 18.82 5.14
CA GLN A 169 5.28 18.14 6.40
C GLN A 169 4.06 17.23 6.30
N LYS A 170 4.21 15.99 6.76
CA LYS A 170 3.10 15.05 6.86
C LYS A 170 2.22 15.40 8.04
N VAL A 171 0.91 15.41 7.83
CA VAL A 171 -0.08 15.54 8.90
C VAL A 171 -0.99 14.33 8.86
N PHE A 172 -1.01 13.58 9.94
CA PHE A 172 -1.96 12.51 10.15
C PHE A 172 -2.99 12.94 11.18
N VAL A 173 -4.23 12.57 11.01
CA VAL A 173 -5.22 12.70 12.09
C VAL A 173 -5.12 11.49 13.02
N MET A 174 -5.57 11.64 14.25
CA MET A 174 -5.50 10.53 15.21
C MET A 174 -6.28 9.32 14.74
N THR A 175 -7.33 9.52 13.95
CA THR A 175 -8.24 8.46 13.54
C THR A 175 -8.58 8.46 12.07
N SER A 176 -8.69 9.63 11.43
CA SER A 176 -9.04 9.74 10.00
C SER A 176 -8.76 11.14 9.45
N LYS A 177 -8.45 11.26 8.17
CA LYS A 177 -8.25 12.54 7.46
C LYS A 177 -9.48 13.07 6.73
N GLY A 178 -10.61 12.49 6.87
CA GLY A 178 -11.82 12.90 6.18
C GLY A 178 -13.00 13.11 7.11
N ASN A 179 -14.17 13.30 6.53
CA ASN A 179 -15.43 13.28 7.25
C ASN A 179 -15.77 11.88 7.77
N SER A 180 -14.97 10.87 7.43
CA SER A 180 -15.11 9.50 7.89
C SER A 180 -13.90 9.09 8.70
N ILE A 181 -14.14 8.77 9.95
CA ILE A 181 -13.21 8.18 10.90
C ILE A 181 -12.53 6.91 10.37
N MET A 182 -13.14 6.29 9.39
CA MET A 182 -12.75 4.99 8.87
C MET A 182 -11.65 5.07 7.82
N ASP A 183 -11.42 6.24 7.22
CA ASP A 183 -10.59 6.34 6.01
C ASP A 183 -9.10 6.13 6.26
N GLU A 184 -8.59 6.51 7.42
CA GLU A 184 -7.15 6.43 7.69
C GLU A 184 -6.80 5.25 8.61
N SER A 185 -7.61 4.97 9.61
CA SER A 185 -7.34 3.90 10.58
C SER A 185 -7.92 2.55 10.17
N ALA A 186 -8.88 2.52 9.24
CA ALA A 186 -9.55 1.29 8.81
C ALA A 186 -9.00 0.70 7.50
N GLU A 187 -7.93 1.23 6.98
CA GLU A 187 -7.32 0.82 5.72
C GLU A 187 -6.61 -0.55 5.77
N ALA A 188 -6.50 -1.17 6.96
CA ALA A 188 -6.13 -2.59 7.11
C ALA A 188 -7.27 -3.54 6.74
N PHE A 189 -8.18 -3.09 5.93
CA PHE A 189 -9.43 -3.65 5.46
C PHE A 189 -10.57 -3.55 6.48
N SER A 190 -11.11 -2.33 6.58
CA SER A 190 -12.30 -1.94 7.36
C SER A 190 -12.14 -1.93 8.89
N LEU A 191 -10.99 -2.28 9.43
CA LEU A 191 -10.71 -2.26 10.86
C LEU A 191 -9.34 -1.64 11.15
N PRO A 192 -9.16 -1.01 12.33
CA PRO A 192 -7.88 -0.46 12.74
C PRO A 192 -6.86 -1.55 13.00
N LEU A 193 -5.62 -1.35 12.53
CA LEU A 193 -4.47 -2.11 12.94
C LEU A 193 -3.76 -1.38 14.08
N VAL A 194 -3.50 -2.08 15.18
CA VAL A 194 -2.84 -1.57 16.37
C VAL A 194 -1.54 -2.34 16.60
N ASP A 195 -0.43 -1.60 16.75
CA ASP A 195 0.89 -2.19 16.97
C ASP A 195 1.06 -2.74 18.39
N GLN A 196 2.20 -3.36 18.67
CA GLN A 196 2.51 -3.94 20.00
C GLN A 196 2.73 -2.86 21.07
N ASP A 197 2.83 -1.59 20.69
CA ASP A 197 2.88 -0.43 21.58
C ASP A 197 1.54 0.25 21.77
N SER A 198 0.45 -0.38 21.32
CA SER A 198 -0.93 0.12 21.42
C SER A 198 -1.18 1.41 20.61
N ASN A 199 -0.41 1.64 19.53
CA ASN A 199 -0.63 2.76 18.63
C ASN A 199 -1.35 2.31 17.35
N TYR A 200 -2.22 3.18 16.83
CA TYR A 200 -2.84 2.97 15.53
C TYR A 200 -1.81 3.08 14.41
N VAL A 201 -1.86 2.15 13.46
CA VAL A 201 -1.25 2.34 12.14
C VAL A 201 -2.07 3.36 11.37
N ARG A 202 -1.39 4.26 10.67
CA ARG A 202 -1.98 5.32 9.86
C ARG A 202 -1.59 5.15 8.42
N TYR A 203 -2.46 5.58 7.52
CA TYR A 203 -2.27 5.37 6.10
C TYR A 203 -2.30 6.69 5.35
N GLU A 204 -1.61 6.73 4.22
CA GLU A 204 -1.72 7.79 3.23
C GLU A 204 -1.77 7.18 1.82
N ILE A 205 -2.50 7.81 0.93
CA ILE A 205 -2.57 7.46 -0.47
C ILE A 205 -2.11 8.67 -1.27
N ARG A 206 -1.14 8.46 -2.16
CA ARG A 206 -0.54 9.51 -2.96
C ARG A 206 -0.58 9.20 -4.43
N TYR A 207 -0.74 10.25 -5.23
CA TYR A 207 -0.83 10.19 -6.69
C TYR A 207 0.31 10.99 -7.29
N ASN A 208 0.99 10.42 -8.29
CA ASN A 208 1.98 11.17 -9.07
C ASN A 208 1.32 12.24 -9.95
N ARG A 209 2.14 13.06 -10.61
CA ARG A 209 1.66 14.16 -11.46
C ARG A 209 0.69 13.68 -12.53
N ALA A 210 1.05 12.64 -13.28
CA ALA A 210 0.23 12.15 -14.38
C ALA A 210 -1.19 11.76 -13.94
N GLN A 211 -1.31 11.04 -12.83
CA GLN A 211 -2.62 10.66 -12.29
C GLN A 211 -3.36 11.85 -11.69
N TYR A 212 -2.67 12.68 -10.92
CA TYR A 212 -3.27 13.84 -10.27
C TYR A 212 -3.84 14.85 -11.27
N ASP A 213 -3.04 15.24 -12.27
CA ASP A 213 -3.44 16.24 -13.27
C ASP A 213 -4.57 15.72 -14.15
N THR A 214 -4.60 14.40 -14.44
CA THR A 214 -5.72 13.77 -15.16
C THR A 214 -7.04 13.89 -14.38
N ILE A 215 -7.01 13.63 -13.06
CA ILE A 215 -8.21 13.73 -12.22
C ILE A 215 -8.59 15.20 -12.00
N ARG A 216 -7.61 16.06 -11.77
CA ARG A 216 -7.82 17.49 -11.56
C ARG A 216 -8.39 18.20 -12.81
N GLY A 217 -8.01 17.73 -13.98
CA GLY A 217 -8.32 18.37 -15.26
C GLY A 217 -7.51 19.64 -15.54
N PRO A 218 -7.57 20.18 -16.78
CA PRO A 218 -6.80 21.33 -17.22
C PRO A 218 -7.27 22.63 -16.55
N ASP A 219 -6.36 23.59 -16.39
CA ASP A 219 -6.66 24.91 -15.81
C ASP A 219 -7.62 25.73 -16.65
N SER A 220 -7.69 25.44 -17.94
CA SER A 220 -8.61 26.09 -18.89
C SER A 220 -10.08 25.75 -18.67
N ASP A 221 -10.40 24.66 -17.96
CA ASP A 221 -11.77 24.24 -17.69
C ASP A 221 -11.96 23.88 -16.21
N SER A 222 -12.40 24.86 -15.43
CA SER A 222 -12.71 24.66 -14.01
C SER A 222 -13.98 23.80 -13.78
N THR A 223 -14.82 23.62 -14.79
CA THR A 223 -16.05 22.83 -14.69
C THR A 223 -15.79 21.36 -14.88
N LEU A 224 -14.70 20.99 -15.56
CA LEU A 224 -14.34 19.60 -15.82
C LEU A 224 -14.12 18.80 -14.53
N TRP A 225 -13.54 19.42 -13.51
CA TRP A 225 -13.38 18.81 -12.20
C TRP A 225 -14.73 18.36 -11.59
N LEU A 226 -15.69 19.26 -11.54
CA LEU A 226 -17.05 18.95 -11.05
C LEU A 226 -17.76 17.93 -11.95
N TYR A 227 -17.55 18.02 -13.25
CA TYR A 227 -18.09 17.07 -14.21
C TYR A 227 -17.53 15.66 -13.96
N LEU A 228 -16.24 15.51 -13.78
CA LEU A 228 -15.60 14.21 -13.47
C LEU A 228 -16.14 13.65 -12.15
N LEU A 229 -16.20 14.45 -11.10
CA LEU A 229 -16.77 14.04 -9.81
C LEU A 229 -18.22 13.56 -9.94
N THR A 230 -19.04 14.29 -10.69
CA THR A 230 -20.48 13.99 -10.83
C THR A 230 -20.75 12.79 -11.73
N ASN A 231 -20.01 12.64 -12.82
CA ASN A 231 -20.29 11.65 -13.85
C ASN A 231 -19.66 10.29 -13.61
N LEU A 232 -18.52 10.21 -12.92
CA LEU A 232 -17.93 8.91 -12.52
C LEU A 232 -18.91 8.08 -11.70
N ARG A 233 -19.78 8.72 -10.92
CA ARG A 233 -20.86 8.04 -10.22
C ARG A 233 -21.94 7.48 -11.13
N ARG A 234 -22.27 8.21 -12.18
CA ARG A 234 -23.46 7.89 -12.98
C ARG A 234 -23.16 6.90 -14.08
N HIS A 235 -22.20 7.13 -14.95
CA HIS A 235 -21.93 6.24 -16.09
C HIS A 235 -20.59 6.50 -16.80
N SER A 236 -19.85 7.53 -16.46
CA SER A 236 -18.62 7.87 -17.16
C SER A 236 -17.45 7.02 -16.67
N GLN A 237 -16.50 6.81 -17.55
CA GLN A 237 -15.25 6.10 -17.28
C GLN A 237 -14.11 7.11 -17.38
N LEU A 238 -13.14 6.99 -16.50
CA LEU A 238 -11.91 7.77 -16.56
C LEU A 238 -10.72 6.84 -16.74
N GLN A 239 -10.07 6.97 -17.87
CA GLN A 239 -8.81 6.26 -18.14
C GLN A 239 -7.63 7.09 -17.67
N MET A 240 -6.78 6.50 -16.84
CA MET A 240 -5.53 7.09 -16.40
C MET A 240 -4.45 6.96 -17.49
N PRO A 241 -3.53 7.94 -17.61
CA PRO A 241 -2.38 7.81 -18.51
C PRO A 241 -1.54 6.59 -18.15
N ALA A 242 -1.11 5.85 -19.16
CA ALA A 242 -0.16 4.77 -19.00
C ALA A 242 1.26 5.27 -19.30
N THR A 243 2.27 4.61 -18.73
CA THR A 243 3.66 4.79 -19.13
C THR A 243 3.82 4.27 -20.56
N ASP A 244 4.27 5.11 -21.45
CA ASP A 244 4.34 4.82 -22.87
C ASP A 244 5.72 4.29 -23.32
N SER A 245 5.82 3.93 -24.58
CA SER A 245 7.06 3.44 -25.17
C SER A 245 8.14 4.53 -25.35
N ALA A 246 7.78 5.81 -25.25
CA ALA A 246 8.73 6.93 -25.26
C ALA A 246 9.38 7.15 -23.90
N GLY A 247 8.90 6.46 -22.86
CA GLY A 247 9.45 6.52 -21.50
C GLY A 247 8.79 7.58 -20.62
N GLU A 248 7.72 8.22 -21.08
CA GLU A 248 6.93 9.12 -20.24
C GLU A 248 6.21 8.32 -19.15
N VAL A 249 6.48 8.69 -17.90
CA VAL A 249 5.90 7.99 -16.75
C VAL A 249 4.41 8.28 -16.64
N GLY A 250 3.60 7.27 -16.83
CA GLY A 250 2.16 7.33 -16.65
C GLY A 250 1.71 7.37 -15.18
N SER A 251 0.50 6.94 -14.94
CA SER A 251 -0.11 6.99 -13.62
C SER A 251 0.55 6.06 -12.62
N LEU A 252 0.77 6.60 -11.43
CA LEU A 252 1.39 5.93 -10.30
C LEU A 252 0.63 6.29 -9.02
N MET A 253 0.22 5.27 -8.29
CA MET A 253 -0.44 5.40 -6.99
C MET A 253 0.37 4.66 -5.93
N VAL A 254 0.56 5.31 -4.79
CA VAL A 254 1.27 4.75 -3.64
C VAL A 254 0.35 4.79 -2.43
N LYS A 255 0.20 3.65 -1.73
CA LYS A 255 -0.43 3.58 -0.41
C LYS A 255 0.61 3.16 0.61
N ALA A 256 0.80 3.96 1.65
CA ALA A 256 1.79 3.73 2.69
C ALA A 256 1.11 3.51 4.05
N ALA A 257 1.63 2.55 4.79
CA ALA A 257 1.26 2.27 6.17
C ALA A 257 2.38 2.73 7.11
N TRP A 258 2.03 3.54 8.11
CA TRP A 258 2.94 4.17 9.04
C TRP A 258 2.66 3.77 10.47
N ARG A 259 3.70 3.39 11.19
CA ARG A 259 3.67 3.10 12.62
C ARG A 259 4.36 4.22 13.40
N GLN A 260 3.82 4.57 14.56
CA GLN A 260 4.48 5.51 15.48
C GLN A 260 5.72 4.84 16.09
N MET A 261 6.86 5.51 16.01
CA MET A 261 8.09 5.04 16.64
C MET A 261 8.11 5.38 18.13
N THR A 262 8.61 4.47 18.93
CA THR A 262 8.74 4.56 20.38
C THR A 262 10.21 4.41 20.80
N ALA A 263 10.51 4.61 22.07
CA ALA A 263 11.87 4.40 22.59
C ALA A 263 12.35 2.93 22.54
N ARG A 264 11.44 1.99 22.24
CA ARG A 264 11.76 0.56 22.08
C ARG A 264 12.21 0.19 20.67
N ASP A 265 12.04 1.10 19.72
CA ASP A 265 12.32 0.85 18.30
C ASP A 265 13.75 1.20 17.93
N ASP A 266 14.37 0.34 17.14
CA ASP A 266 15.58 0.68 16.41
C ASP A 266 15.19 1.50 15.16
N THR A 267 15.15 2.82 15.34
CA THR A 267 14.74 3.76 14.28
C THR A 267 15.68 3.76 13.08
N THR A 268 16.91 3.23 13.21
CA THR A 268 17.85 3.14 12.07
C THR A 268 17.41 2.17 11.00
N ARG A 269 16.45 1.31 11.31
CA ARG A 269 15.93 0.28 10.41
C ARG A 269 14.71 0.70 9.59
N TYR A 270 14.11 1.86 9.88
CA TYR A 270 12.88 2.33 9.24
C TYR A 270 13.12 3.58 8.40
N LEU A 271 12.46 3.70 7.26
CA LEU A 271 12.24 5.02 6.67
C LEU A 271 11.40 5.83 7.65
N LEU A 272 11.90 6.98 8.05
CA LEU A 272 11.26 7.84 9.03
C LEU A 272 10.55 9.02 8.36
N ALA A 273 9.42 9.41 8.94
CA ALA A 273 8.76 10.67 8.64
C ALA A 273 8.48 11.42 9.95
N HIS A 274 8.91 12.69 10.02
CA HIS A 274 8.51 13.58 11.09
C HIS A 274 7.14 14.16 10.75
N ALA A 275 6.11 13.70 11.44
CA ALA A 275 4.74 14.03 11.16
C ALA A 275 4.11 14.83 12.32
N GLN A 276 3.02 15.51 12.02
CA GLN A 276 2.11 16.06 13.03
C GLN A 276 0.89 15.13 13.12
N VAL A 277 0.52 14.72 14.31
CA VAL A 277 -0.72 13.99 14.54
C VAL A 277 -1.76 14.94 15.09
N LEU A 278 -2.79 15.22 14.31
CA LEU A 278 -3.88 16.11 14.68
C LEU A 278 -4.78 15.45 15.73
N ASN A 279 -4.92 16.11 16.86
CA ASN A 279 -5.77 15.69 17.96
C ASN A 279 -7.22 16.18 17.75
N PRO A 280 -8.19 15.60 18.47
CA PRO A 280 -9.60 16.02 18.38
C PRO A 280 -9.87 17.48 18.78
N ASP A 281 -9.01 18.09 19.59
CA ASP A 281 -9.09 19.51 20.00
C ASP A 281 -8.47 20.48 18.96
N GLY A 282 -8.00 19.96 17.83
CA GLY A 282 -7.35 20.74 16.78
C GLY A 282 -5.87 21.03 17.03
N SER A 283 -5.32 20.64 18.17
CA SER A 283 -3.87 20.70 18.41
C SER A 283 -3.14 19.58 17.65
N CYS A 284 -1.83 19.71 17.47
CA CYS A 284 -1.02 18.65 16.87
C CYS A 284 0.08 18.20 17.81
N THR A 285 0.34 16.90 17.78
CA THR A 285 1.46 16.26 18.47
C THR A 285 2.55 15.89 17.47
N PRO A 286 3.77 16.46 17.58
CA PRO A 286 4.91 16.04 16.78
C PRO A 286 5.21 14.55 17.04
N THR A 287 5.31 13.76 15.96
CA THR A 287 5.44 12.30 16.06
C THR A 287 6.40 11.79 14.99
N THR A 288 7.33 10.95 15.37
CA THR A 288 8.16 10.21 14.41
C THR A 288 7.45 8.93 13.99
N MET A 289 7.26 8.78 12.69
CA MET A 289 6.60 7.64 12.09
C MET A 289 7.61 6.80 11.31
N GLY A 290 7.49 5.47 11.38
CA GLY A 290 8.26 4.53 10.59
C GLY A 290 7.39 3.84 9.54
N LEU A 291 7.88 3.74 8.31
CA LEU A 291 7.18 3.05 7.23
C LEU A 291 7.17 1.54 7.52
N VAL A 292 5.99 0.92 7.51
CA VAL A 292 5.83 -0.52 7.76
C VAL A 292 5.20 -1.27 6.58
N GLY A 293 4.54 -0.59 5.66
CA GLY A 293 3.97 -1.17 4.45
C GLY A 293 3.92 -0.16 3.31
N LEU A 294 4.09 -0.63 2.08
CA LEU A 294 4.06 0.20 0.89
C LEU A 294 3.45 -0.56 -0.28
N HIS A 295 2.34 -0.07 -0.81
CA HIS A 295 1.79 -0.53 -2.08
C HIS A 295 2.18 0.45 -3.18
N ILE A 296 2.55 -0.09 -4.33
CA ILE A 296 2.85 0.64 -5.55
C ILE A 296 1.96 0.07 -6.66
N ALA A 297 1.12 0.90 -7.25
CA ALA A 297 0.37 0.56 -8.45
C ALA A 297 0.88 1.43 -9.58
N GLN A 298 1.39 0.82 -10.66
CA GLN A 298 1.96 1.51 -11.81
C GLN A 298 1.30 1.04 -13.11
N LYS A 299 0.83 1.98 -13.90
CA LYS A 299 0.18 1.70 -15.19
C LYS A 299 1.17 1.79 -16.34
N LEU A 300 1.28 0.70 -17.11
CA LEU A 300 2.04 0.64 -18.36
C LEU A 300 1.10 0.40 -19.53
N ASP A 301 1.44 0.86 -20.72
CA ASP A 301 0.69 0.58 -21.95
C ASP A 301 0.56 -0.92 -22.20
N SER A 302 1.62 -1.68 -21.91
CA SER A 302 1.62 -3.15 -22.01
C SER A 302 0.82 -3.84 -20.90
N PHE A 303 0.52 -3.16 -19.81
CA PHE A 303 -0.24 -3.67 -18.66
C PHE A 303 -1.33 -2.68 -18.24
N PRO A 304 -2.41 -2.50 -19.02
CA PRO A 304 -3.45 -1.51 -18.76
C PRO A 304 -4.20 -1.72 -17.46
N GLN A 305 -4.23 -2.96 -16.91
CA GLN A 305 -4.80 -3.30 -15.60
C GLN A 305 -3.80 -3.10 -14.45
N TRP A 306 -2.72 -2.35 -14.73
CA TRP A 306 -1.67 -1.99 -13.80
C TRP A 306 -0.78 -3.16 -13.36
N ILE A 307 0.40 -2.85 -12.86
CA ILE A 307 1.27 -3.74 -12.11
C ILE A 307 1.18 -3.32 -10.65
N TRP A 308 0.93 -4.28 -9.78
CA TRP A 308 0.68 -4.08 -8.36
C TRP A 308 1.79 -4.70 -7.56
N SER A 309 2.51 -3.88 -6.79
CA SER A 309 3.63 -4.32 -5.95
C SER A 309 3.32 -4.02 -4.50
N THR A 310 3.61 -4.94 -3.60
CA THR A 310 3.42 -4.71 -2.17
C THR A 310 4.65 -5.07 -1.38
N PHE A 311 5.11 -4.11 -0.58
CA PHE A 311 6.30 -4.21 0.27
C PHE A 311 5.93 -4.10 1.73
N GLU A 312 6.72 -4.75 2.58
CA GLU A 312 6.60 -4.70 4.02
C GLU A 312 7.96 -4.53 4.69
N HIS A 313 7.94 -3.95 5.90
CA HIS A 313 9.09 -4.00 6.76
C HIS A 313 9.26 -5.41 7.35
N ARG A 314 10.51 -5.92 7.39
CA ARG A 314 10.84 -7.28 7.85
C ARG A 314 10.54 -7.53 9.34
N SER A 315 10.32 -6.48 10.13
CA SER A 315 9.92 -6.58 11.54
C SER A 315 8.39 -6.50 11.75
N ASN A 316 7.56 -6.66 10.71
CA ASN A 316 6.12 -6.63 10.92
C ASN A 316 5.61 -7.87 11.64
N VAL A 317 5.89 -9.04 11.12
CA VAL A 317 5.40 -10.34 11.61
C VAL A 317 6.48 -11.42 11.43
N PRO A 318 6.42 -12.55 12.18
CA PRO A 318 7.29 -13.68 11.94
C PRO A 318 7.18 -14.24 10.53
N GLY A 319 8.27 -14.80 10.01
CA GLY A 319 8.32 -15.44 8.70
C GLY A 319 9.73 -15.50 8.12
N PRO A 320 9.93 -16.11 6.97
CA PRO A 320 11.22 -16.14 6.28
C PRO A 320 11.74 -14.73 6.03
N GLY A 321 12.99 -14.49 6.42
CA GLY A 321 13.62 -13.17 6.30
C GLY A 321 13.17 -12.13 7.32
N ALA A 322 12.23 -12.46 8.22
CA ALA A 322 11.76 -11.56 9.26
C ALA A 322 12.81 -11.33 10.34
N VAL A 323 12.75 -10.19 11.02
CA VAL A 323 13.69 -9.79 12.06
C VAL A 323 12.92 -9.26 13.27
N ALA A 324 13.04 -9.96 14.40
CA ALA A 324 12.43 -9.54 15.66
C ALA A 324 13.15 -8.29 16.27
N PRO A 325 12.50 -7.56 17.19
CA PRO A 325 11.12 -7.74 17.65
C PRO A 325 10.09 -7.36 16.56
N TYR A 326 8.89 -7.93 16.63
CA TYR A 326 7.88 -7.70 15.61
C TYR A 326 6.89 -6.60 16.03
N SER A 327 6.53 -5.75 15.08
CA SER A 327 5.63 -4.63 15.30
C SER A 327 4.18 -5.07 15.55
N PHE A 328 3.76 -6.21 14.96
CA PHE A 328 2.37 -6.67 14.98
C PHE A 328 2.21 -8.11 15.45
N ASN A 329 3.21 -8.66 16.13
CA ASN A 329 3.16 -10.01 16.66
C ASN A 329 4.10 -10.10 17.89
N ASN A 330 3.60 -10.59 19.01
CA ASN A 330 4.36 -10.70 20.25
C ASN A 330 5.05 -12.05 20.43
N GLY A 331 5.01 -12.91 19.39
CA GLY A 331 5.53 -14.27 19.44
C GLY A 331 4.55 -15.29 20.01
N ASP A 332 3.37 -14.89 20.44
CA ASP A 332 2.30 -15.77 20.91
C ASP A 332 1.72 -16.56 19.71
N SER A 333 1.76 -17.87 19.77
CA SER A 333 1.30 -18.75 18.69
C SER A 333 -0.22 -18.90 18.60
N LEU A 334 -0.96 -18.41 19.59
CA LEU A 334 -2.41 -18.52 19.58
C LEU A 334 -3.04 -17.42 18.72
N PRO A 335 -3.85 -17.76 17.70
CA PRO A 335 -4.62 -16.78 16.98
C PRO A 335 -5.63 -16.16 17.95
N ARG A 336 -5.39 -14.91 18.36
CA ARG A 336 -6.38 -14.17 19.12
C ARG A 336 -7.47 -13.72 18.15
N THR A 337 -8.70 -13.75 18.63
CA THR A 337 -9.85 -13.18 17.91
C THR A 337 -9.49 -11.78 17.39
N PRO A 338 -9.81 -11.44 16.14
CA PRO A 338 -9.50 -10.13 15.61
C PRO A 338 -10.00 -9.02 16.53
N THR A 339 -9.07 -8.33 17.19
CA THR A 339 -9.39 -7.25 18.13
C THR A 339 -9.75 -5.94 17.43
N GLY A 340 -9.76 -5.95 16.09
CA GLY A 340 -10.03 -4.78 15.27
C GLY A 340 -11.34 -4.07 15.63
N TRP A 341 -12.39 -4.82 15.93
CA TRP A 341 -13.68 -4.23 16.36
C TRP A 341 -13.58 -3.53 17.70
N ALA A 342 -12.86 -4.11 18.67
CA ALA A 342 -12.65 -3.49 19.99
C ALA A 342 -11.80 -2.21 19.90
N ASN A 343 -10.95 -2.12 18.88
CA ASN A 343 -10.08 -0.96 18.64
C ASN A 343 -10.73 0.14 17.80
N ARG A 344 -11.95 -0.05 17.30
CA ARG A 344 -12.63 1.01 16.52
C ARG A 344 -12.77 2.27 17.36
N PRO A 345 -12.41 3.43 16.82
CA PRO A 345 -12.71 4.71 17.43
C PRO A 345 -14.23 4.86 17.64
N ASP A 346 -14.61 5.68 18.58
CA ASP A 346 -16.02 6.01 18.81
C ASP A 346 -16.59 6.74 17.59
N SER A 347 -17.63 6.19 16.97
CA SER A 347 -18.22 6.74 15.75
C SER A 347 -18.94 8.08 15.95
N ALA A 348 -19.35 8.38 17.17
CA ALA A 348 -20.08 9.62 17.48
C ALA A 348 -19.14 10.77 17.82
N THR A 349 -18.02 10.49 18.51
CA THR A 349 -17.10 11.51 19.00
C THR A 349 -15.79 11.61 18.22
N LEU A 350 -15.52 10.63 17.34
CA LEU A 350 -14.26 10.50 16.60
C LEU A 350 -13.02 10.38 17.51
N VAL A 351 -13.22 10.08 18.79
CA VAL A 351 -12.13 9.97 19.77
C VAL A 351 -11.51 8.57 19.68
N PRO A 352 -10.18 8.47 19.64
CA PRO A 352 -9.49 7.19 19.76
C PRO A 352 -9.86 6.47 21.05
N ARG A 353 -9.95 5.14 21.01
CA ARG A 353 -10.11 4.38 22.24
C ARG A 353 -8.94 4.67 23.19
N ALA A 354 -9.25 4.97 24.45
CA ALA A 354 -8.24 5.22 25.48
C ALA A 354 -7.36 3.98 25.72
N GLN A 355 -7.97 2.80 25.69
CA GLN A 355 -7.27 1.51 25.76
C GLN A 355 -7.42 0.81 24.40
N ARG A 356 -6.30 0.56 23.75
CA ARG A 356 -6.20 -0.18 22.50
C ARG A 356 -5.49 -1.50 22.74
N VAL A 357 -6.03 -2.57 22.18
CA VAL A 357 -5.47 -3.91 22.30
C VAL A 357 -4.57 -4.15 21.11
N PRO A 358 -3.27 -4.47 21.28
CA PRO A 358 -2.39 -4.82 20.18
C PRO A 358 -2.98 -5.93 19.31
N THR A 359 -2.96 -5.71 18.00
CA THR A 359 -3.38 -6.71 17.03
C THR A 359 -2.32 -7.78 16.89
N GLN A 360 -2.73 -9.05 17.01
CA GLN A 360 -1.84 -10.19 16.77
C GLN A 360 -1.98 -10.63 15.32
N VAL A 361 -0.99 -10.32 14.51
CA VAL A 361 -1.02 -10.59 13.06
C VAL A 361 -0.15 -11.78 12.72
N THR A 362 -0.70 -12.68 11.90
CA THR A 362 0.02 -13.80 11.29
C THR A 362 -0.07 -13.68 9.78
N ARG A 363 1.01 -13.98 9.07
CA ARG A 363 0.99 -14.05 7.60
C ARG A 363 0.34 -15.35 7.16
N LEU A 364 -0.82 -15.27 6.51
CA LEU A 364 -1.52 -16.44 5.96
C LEU A 364 -1.06 -16.76 4.54
N ASN A 365 -0.71 -15.75 3.75
CA ASN A 365 -0.23 -15.91 2.38
C ASN A 365 1.30 -15.75 2.37
N PRO A 366 2.07 -16.85 2.28
CA PRO A 366 3.52 -16.79 2.38
C PRO A 366 4.14 -16.09 1.18
N ILE A 367 5.24 -15.37 1.42
CA ILE A 367 6.06 -14.83 0.32
C ILE A 367 6.59 -16.01 -0.50
N PRO A 368 6.39 -16.04 -1.83
CA PRO A 368 6.84 -17.13 -2.68
C PRO A 368 8.32 -17.48 -2.50
N SER A 369 8.62 -18.74 -2.18
CA SER A 369 9.98 -19.24 -1.90
C SER A 369 10.47 -20.27 -2.90
N THR A 370 9.59 -20.68 -3.81
CA THR A 370 9.89 -21.70 -4.83
C THR A 370 9.69 -21.16 -6.25
N PRO A 371 10.56 -21.56 -7.19
CA PRO A 371 11.81 -22.26 -6.99
C PRO A 371 12.85 -21.40 -6.24
N ALA A 372 13.76 -22.00 -5.49
CA ALA A 372 14.68 -21.30 -4.61
C ALA A 372 15.57 -20.26 -5.33
N SER A 373 15.87 -20.47 -6.60
CA SER A 373 16.73 -19.61 -7.43
C SER A 373 15.97 -18.59 -8.29
N ALA A 374 14.62 -18.52 -8.16
CA ALA A 374 13.79 -17.63 -9.00
C ALA A 374 12.47 -17.27 -8.31
N SER A 375 12.44 -17.27 -6.99
CA SER A 375 11.27 -16.89 -6.19
C SER A 375 11.32 -15.42 -5.77
N THR A 376 10.20 -14.90 -5.29
CA THR A 376 10.15 -13.56 -4.68
C THR A 376 11.13 -13.43 -3.50
N GLN A 377 11.30 -14.49 -2.68
CA GLN A 377 12.30 -14.49 -1.61
C GLN A 377 13.72 -14.40 -2.14
N TRP A 378 14.02 -15.07 -3.25
CA TRP A 378 15.32 -14.96 -3.90
C TRP A 378 15.59 -13.54 -4.41
N VAL A 379 14.62 -12.91 -5.08
CA VAL A 379 14.75 -11.51 -5.53
C VAL A 379 14.93 -10.57 -4.34
N ASN A 380 14.21 -10.79 -3.23
CA ASN A 380 14.40 -10.03 -2.00
C ASN A 380 15.84 -10.13 -1.47
N GLN A 381 16.39 -11.34 -1.37
CA GLN A 381 17.77 -11.56 -0.91
C GLN A 381 18.78 -10.88 -1.83
N LEU A 382 18.56 -10.95 -3.14
CA LEU A 382 19.40 -10.29 -4.13
C LEU A 382 19.44 -8.77 -3.90
N TYR A 383 18.27 -8.11 -3.85
CA TYR A 383 18.21 -6.66 -3.64
C TYR A 383 18.69 -6.24 -2.27
N GLN A 384 18.33 -6.96 -1.22
CA GLN A 384 18.81 -6.70 0.13
C GLN A 384 20.33 -6.77 0.22
N GLY A 385 20.97 -7.69 -0.52
CA GLY A 385 22.42 -7.76 -0.64
C GLY A 385 23.03 -6.53 -1.33
N TYR A 386 22.43 -6.03 -2.41
CA TYR A 386 22.87 -4.79 -3.08
C TYR A 386 22.63 -3.54 -2.23
N LEU A 387 21.55 -3.51 -1.45
CA LEU A 387 21.19 -2.40 -0.58
C LEU A 387 22.00 -2.38 0.72
N GLY A 388 22.62 -3.50 1.09
CA GLY A 388 23.61 -3.61 2.16
C GLY A 388 23.12 -3.10 3.51
N GLN A 389 23.80 -2.08 4.03
CA GLN A 389 23.52 -1.51 5.36
C GLN A 389 22.50 -0.34 5.33
N THR A 390 21.90 -0.07 4.18
CA THR A 390 20.90 0.99 4.10
C THR A 390 19.59 0.57 4.78
N VAL A 391 18.77 1.54 5.13
CA VAL A 391 17.43 1.31 5.69
C VAL A 391 16.58 0.41 4.78
N TRP A 392 16.82 0.43 3.48
CA TRP A 392 16.05 -0.27 2.46
C TRP A 392 16.23 -1.80 2.49
N ALA A 393 17.35 -2.30 3.01
CA ALA A 393 17.56 -3.73 3.23
C ALA A 393 16.63 -4.33 4.32
N ASN A 394 15.94 -3.49 5.09
CA ASN A 394 14.95 -3.92 6.06
C ASN A 394 13.54 -4.08 5.47
N TYR A 395 13.37 -3.82 4.18
CA TYR A 395 12.11 -4.04 3.46
C TYR A 395 12.17 -5.30 2.61
N GLN A 396 11.01 -5.87 2.32
CA GLN A 396 10.86 -7.04 1.48
C GLN A 396 9.63 -6.90 0.59
N LEU A 397 9.75 -7.29 -0.65
CA LEU A 397 8.61 -7.48 -1.54
C LEU A 397 7.82 -8.70 -1.05
N VAL A 398 6.53 -8.54 -0.87
CA VAL A 398 5.62 -9.63 -0.52
C VAL A 398 5.17 -10.35 -1.78
N VAL A 399 4.70 -9.57 -2.75
CA VAL A 399 4.22 -10.08 -4.02
C VAL A 399 4.16 -8.97 -5.06
N THR A 400 4.36 -9.33 -6.32
CA THR A 400 3.97 -8.56 -7.50
C THR A 400 2.77 -9.24 -8.14
N GLN A 401 1.73 -8.48 -8.49
CA GLN A 401 0.59 -8.96 -9.26
C GLN A 401 0.48 -8.20 -10.58
N TRP A 402 0.21 -8.93 -11.66
CA TRP A 402 0.06 -8.37 -13.01
C TRP A 402 -0.98 -9.13 -13.82
N PRO A 403 -1.57 -8.54 -14.88
CA PRO A 403 -2.41 -9.26 -15.82
C PRO A 403 -1.56 -10.14 -16.74
N THR A 404 -1.81 -11.46 -16.79
CA THR A 404 -1.14 -12.37 -17.74
C THR A 404 -1.72 -12.29 -19.13
N GLN A 405 -2.92 -11.73 -19.26
CA GLN A 405 -3.62 -11.45 -20.51
C GLN A 405 -4.10 -9.99 -20.50
N PRO A 406 -3.19 -9.02 -20.73
CA PRO A 406 -3.54 -7.61 -20.69
C PRO A 406 -4.68 -7.28 -21.66
N GLN A 407 -5.63 -6.46 -21.22
CA GLN A 407 -6.78 -6.03 -22.01
C GLN A 407 -6.82 -4.49 -22.09
N SER A 408 -7.31 -3.97 -23.22
CA SER A 408 -7.48 -2.53 -23.36
C SER A 408 -8.53 -1.97 -22.38
N PHE A 409 -8.44 -0.68 -22.06
CA PHE A 409 -9.41 -0.01 -21.20
C PHE A 409 -10.84 -0.14 -21.73
N ALA A 410 -11.03 -0.11 -23.05
CA ALA A 410 -12.33 -0.30 -23.68
C ALA A 410 -12.99 -1.66 -23.31
N GLN A 411 -12.17 -2.68 -23.02
CA GLN A 411 -12.65 -4.00 -22.66
C GLN A 411 -13.00 -4.09 -21.18
N PHE A 412 -12.13 -3.60 -20.27
CA PHE A 412 -12.35 -3.74 -18.82
C PHE A 412 -13.11 -2.58 -18.20
N GLY A 413 -13.06 -1.38 -18.77
CA GLY A 413 -13.74 -0.18 -18.27
C GLY A 413 -15.26 -0.27 -18.27
N GLN A 414 -15.85 -1.30 -18.88
CA GLN A 414 -17.30 -1.55 -18.88
C GLN A 414 -17.82 -2.01 -17.50
N GLY A 415 -16.97 -2.21 -16.52
CA GLY A 415 -17.37 -2.69 -15.20
C GLY A 415 -17.85 -4.15 -15.20
N LEU A 416 -17.68 -4.84 -16.30
CA LEU A 416 -17.89 -6.27 -16.38
C LEU A 416 -16.63 -6.96 -15.88
N TYR A 417 -16.76 -7.74 -14.82
CA TYR A 417 -15.69 -8.64 -14.38
C TYR A 417 -15.83 -9.97 -15.13
N PRO A 418 -15.11 -10.17 -16.23
CA PRO A 418 -14.91 -11.53 -16.69
C PRO A 418 -13.83 -12.14 -15.80
N ALA A 419 -14.09 -13.31 -15.27
CA ALA A 419 -13.08 -14.10 -14.55
C ALA A 419 -11.77 -14.27 -15.34
N ALA A 420 -11.83 -14.05 -16.65
CA ALA A 420 -10.72 -14.10 -17.59
C ALA A 420 -10.09 -12.74 -17.91
N SER A 421 -10.65 -11.61 -17.46
CA SER A 421 -10.13 -10.29 -17.83
C SER A 421 -8.79 -10.00 -17.18
N GLY A 422 -7.76 -10.06 -17.99
CA GLY A 422 -6.42 -9.83 -17.56
C GLY A 422 -5.81 -10.99 -16.78
N SER A 423 -6.57 -12.01 -16.39
CA SER A 423 -6.06 -13.21 -15.67
C SER A 423 -4.94 -12.86 -14.70
N PRO A 424 -5.25 -12.27 -13.53
CA PRO A 424 -4.22 -11.78 -12.62
C PRO A 424 -3.32 -12.92 -12.14
N PHE A 425 -2.04 -12.64 -12.04
CA PHE A 425 -1.08 -13.58 -11.43
C PHE A 425 -0.28 -12.88 -10.33
N PRO A 426 -0.21 -13.44 -9.12
CA PRO A 426 -1.00 -14.60 -8.66
C PRO A 426 -2.50 -14.30 -8.58
N VAL A 427 -3.33 -15.31 -8.71
CA VAL A 427 -4.79 -15.15 -8.68
C VAL A 427 -5.27 -14.73 -7.29
N ASN A 428 -4.68 -15.31 -6.24
CA ASN A 428 -5.04 -15.07 -4.84
C ASN A 428 -3.77 -14.82 -4.00
N GLY A 429 -3.95 -14.36 -2.77
CA GLY A 429 -2.88 -14.22 -1.80
C GLY A 429 -1.96 -13.01 -2.00
N ALA A 430 -2.33 -12.07 -2.86
CA ALA A 430 -1.62 -10.81 -2.99
C ALA A 430 -2.06 -9.85 -1.86
N THR A 431 -1.61 -10.13 -0.63
CA THR A 431 -2.01 -9.41 0.58
C THR A 431 -0.81 -8.99 1.42
N ASN A 432 -0.91 -7.79 1.97
CA ASN A 432 0.06 -7.18 2.88
C ASN A 432 -0.44 -7.32 4.33
N THR A 433 0.43 -7.69 5.26
CA THR A 433 0.05 -7.87 6.67
C THR A 433 -0.38 -6.56 7.34
N THR A 434 -0.01 -5.42 6.79
CA THR A 434 -0.37 -4.10 7.35
C THR A 434 -1.52 -3.42 6.62
N ALA A 435 -1.81 -3.78 5.38
CA ALA A 435 -2.84 -3.12 4.56
C ALA A 435 -4.08 -4.02 4.31
N GLU A 436 -3.89 -5.33 4.26
CA GLU A 436 -4.98 -6.33 4.14
C GLU A 436 -5.03 -7.27 5.36
N THR A 437 -4.68 -6.79 6.55
CA THR A 437 -4.55 -7.57 7.78
C THR A 437 -5.75 -8.49 8.03
N TYR A 438 -6.96 -7.98 7.87
CA TYR A 438 -8.21 -8.69 8.16
C TYR A 438 -8.83 -9.37 6.95
N PHE A 439 -8.12 -9.37 5.83
CA PHE A 439 -8.62 -9.89 4.55
C PHE A 439 -7.80 -11.05 3.99
N GLN A 440 -6.72 -11.44 4.66
CA GLN A 440 -5.79 -12.47 4.18
C GLN A 440 -6.45 -13.84 3.94
N SER A 441 -7.47 -14.18 4.70
CA SER A 441 -8.19 -15.49 4.62
C SER A 441 -9.28 -15.55 3.55
N GLN A 442 -9.61 -14.42 2.91
CA GLN A 442 -10.68 -14.38 1.91
C GLN A 442 -10.21 -15.04 0.61
N GLN A 443 -10.54 -16.30 0.41
CA GLN A 443 -10.16 -17.09 -0.79
C GLN A 443 -11.21 -17.05 -1.90
N ASP A 444 -12.47 -16.78 -1.59
CA ASP A 444 -13.57 -16.73 -2.57
C ASP A 444 -13.62 -15.38 -3.28
N ALA A 445 -12.65 -15.20 -4.10
CA ALA A 445 -12.28 -13.99 -4.76
C ALA A 445 -13.36 -13.38 -5.66
N TYR A 446 -14.15 -14.19 -6.30
CA TYR A 446 -14.99 -13.75 -7.41
C TYR A 446 -16.33 -13.15 -6.97
N ALA A 447 -16.85 -13.54 -5.82
CA ALA A 447 -18.15 -13.07 -5.34
C ALA A 447 -18.06 -11.81 -4.45
N SER A 448 -16.90 -11.54 -3.82
CA SER A 448 -16.75 -10.50 -2.80
C SER A 448 -15.51 -9.63 -2.95
N GLY A 449 -14.80 -9.71 -4.09
CA GLY A 449 -13.62 -8.87 -4.32
C GLY A 449 -12.30 -9.44 -3.80
N GLY A 450 -12.17 -10.72 -3.60
CA GLY A 450 -10.99 -11.55 -3.39
C GLY A 450 -9.77 -10.99 -2.66
N ASN A 451 -8.90 -11.84 -2.16
CA ASN A 451 -7.69 -11.45 -1.46
C ASN A 451 -6.52 -11.14 -2.42
N SER A 452 -6.76 -10.35 -3.45
CA SER A 452 -5.73 -9.85 -4.34
C SER A 452 -5.98 -8.41 -4.79
N CYS A 453 -4.92 -7.71 -5.17
CA CYS A 453 -4.97 -6.30 -5.57
C CYS A 453 -5.98 -6.08 -6.70
N MET A 454 -5.78 -6.75 -7.83
CA MET A 454 -6.61 -6.56 -9.03
C MET A 454 -8.07 -6.96 -8.79
N GLN A 455 -8.32 -8.00 -8.01
CA GLN A 455 -9.69 -8.43 -7.74
C GLN A 455 -10.45 -7.42 -6.87
N CYS A 456 -9.82 -6.93 -5.81
CA CYS A 456 -10.40 -5.88 -4.98
C CYS A 456 -10.60 -4.59 -5.79
N HIS A 457 -9.57 -4.15 -6.50
CA HIS A 457 -9.59 -2.92 -7.28
C HIS A 457 -10.43 -3.00 -8.56
N TRP A 458 -10.81 -4.20 -9.00
CA TRP A 458 -11.72 -4.38 -10.12
C TRP A 458 -13.05 -3.65 -9.94
N ASN A 459 -13.57 -3.62 -8.73
CA ASN A 459 -14.81 -2.91 -8.43
C ASN A 459 -14.69 -1.38 -8.66
N ALA A 460 -13.48 -0.86 -8.79
CA ALA A 460 -13.18 0.52 -9.18
C ALA A 460 -12.73 0.64 -10.65
N SER A 461 -12.98 -0.35 -11.51
CA SER A 461 -12.54 -0.37 -12.91
C SER A 461 -13.04 0.81 -13.74
N LYS A 462 -14.23 1.36 -13.42
CA LYS A 462 -14.73 2.60 -14.06
C LYS A 462 -13.84 3.82 -13.80
N ALA A 463 -13.14 3.83 -12.67
CA ALA A 463 -12.17 4.84 -12.29
C ALA A 463 -10.72 4.32 -12.51
N ASP A 464 -10.55 3.42 -13.46
CA ASP A 464 -9.29 2.77 -13.81
C ASP A 464 -8.57 2.21 -12.58
N PHE A 465 -9.29 1.39 -11.82
CA PHE A 465 -8.85 0.73 -10.58
C PHE A 465 -8.57 1.67 -9.39
N SER A 466 -8.86 2.97 -9.49
CA SER A 466 -8.64 3.93 -8.40
C SER A 466 -9.84 3.99 -7.44
N TRP A 467 -9.77 3.28 -6.32
CA TRP A 467 -10.79 3.36 -5.26
C TRP A 467 -10.93 4.77 -4.67
N GLY A 468 -9.80 5.47 -4.49
CA GLY A 468 -9.83 6.85 -4.01
C GLY A 468 -10.72 7.74 -4.86
N LEU A 469 -10.59 7.64 -6.19
CA LEU A 469 -11.43 8.38 -7.12
C LEU A 469 -12.90 7.91 -7.06
N LEU A 470 -13.14 6.60 -7.09
CA LEU A 470 -14.50 6.06 -7.08
C LEU A 470 -15.27 6.39 -5.80
N ARG A 471 -14.62 6.30 -4.64
CA ARG A 471 -15.27 6.55 -3.34
C ARG A 471 -15.42 8.03 -3.01
N ARG A 472 -14.47 8.86 -3.46
CA ARG A 472 -14.41 10.28 -3.10
C ARG A 472 -15.04 11.21 -4.10
N ALA A 473 -15.39 10.72 -5.27
CA ALA A 473 -16.25 11.42 -6.22
C ALA A 473 -17.68 11.60 -5.65
N HIS A 474 -17.80 11.93 -4.37
CA HIS A 474 -19.11 12.04 -3.67
C HIS A 474 -19.44 13.45 -3.32
#